data_99a2dbd886f774edd452b4ccef356b8a
#
_entry.id   99a2dbd886f774edd452b4ccef356b8a
#
_cell.length_a   1.000
_cell.length_b   1.000
_cell.length_c   1.000
_cell.angle_alpha   90.00
_cell.angle_beta   90.00
_cell.angle_gamma   90.00
#
_symmetry.space_group_name_H-M   'P 1'
#
loop_
_entity.id
_entity.type
_entity.pdbx_description
1 polymer ?
#
loop_
_entity_poly.entity_id
_entity_poly.type
_entity_poly.pdbx_seq_one_letter_code
_entity_poly.pdbx_strand_id
1 'polypeptide(L)'
;PHVASGGAWKARAAPIRLQAKVALGLYPLPERTPLNPVITGRVDRGDYTVENVSIETHPGYFLYGNLYRPKLKTDRKVPAILNPHGHWAEGRLVNRKEGSVPARCINFAKRGMVAFAYDMFGYNDTKQAGDHRTYANDLVSQLWGINLMGLQTWNSIRALDFLETLPEVDRSRLACTGGSGGGTQTFMLGLVDDRLAAQAPCVMVSH
;
A
#
# COMPACT_ATOMS: atom_id res chain seq x y z
N PRO A 1 -28.25 3.78 -8.67
CA PRO A 1 -28.31 3.96 -10.11
C PRO A 1 -27.72 2.74 -10.80
N HIS A 2 -28.53 2.07 -11.64
CA HIS A 2 -28.08 0.92 -12.41
C HIS A 2 -27.07 1.34 -13.47
N VAL A 3 -25.94 0.62 -13.54
CA VAL A 3 -24.96 0.76 -14.62
C VAL A 3 -25.25 -0.35 -15.63
N ALA A 4 -25.74 0.03 -16.81
CA ALA A 4 -26.29 -0.90 -17.79
C ALA A 4 -25.22 -1.71 -18.57
N SER A 5 -23.94 -1.30 -18.54
CA SER A 5 -22.85 -1.99 -19.26
C SER A 5 -21.48 -1.63 -18.70
N GLY A 6 -20.45 -2.40 -19.05
CA GLY A 6 -19.05 -2.08 -18.71
C GLY A 6 -18.58 -0.73 -19.30
N GLY A 7 -19.06 -0.35 -20.47
CA GLY A 7 -18.78 0.98 -21.06
C GLY A 7 -19.41 2.11 -20.25
N ALA A 8 -20.66 1.95 -19.85
CA ALA A 8 -21.35 2.91 -18.97
C ALA A 8 -20.68 3.03 -17.61
N TRP A 9 -20.16 1.91 -17.06
CA TRP A 9 -19.36 1.93 -15.84
C TRP A 9 -18.07 2.74 -16.01
N LYS A 10 -17.29 2.49 -17.06
CA LYS A 10 -16.04 3.22 -17.32
C LYS A 10 -16.27 4.74 -17.45
N ALA A 11 -17.31 5.13 -18.19
CA ALA A 11 -17.68 6.53 -18.34
C ALA A 11 -18.06 7.18 -16.99
N ARG A 12 -18.76 6.45 -16.12
CA ARG A 12 -19.12 6.91 -14.78
C ARG A 12 -17.93 6.94 -13.82
N ALA A 13 -17.06 5.94 -13.89
CA ALA A 13 -15.90 5.82 -13.00
C ALA A 13 -14.87 6.92 -13.20
N ALA A 14 -14.67 7.38 -14.44
CA ALA A 14 -13.65 8.38 -14.75
C ALA A 14 -13.81 9.70 -13.96
N PRO A 15 -14.97 10.38 -13.95
CA PRO A 15 -15.15 11.59 -13.15
C PRO A 15 -15.07 11.33 -11.64
N ILE A 16 -15.54 10.18 -11.15
CA ILE A 16 -15.44 9.80 -9.73
C ILE A 16 -13.97 9.67 -9.33
N ARG A 17 -13.15 9.02 -10.15
CA ARG A 17 -11.70 8.89 -9.93
C ARG A 17 -10.99 10.24 -9.92
N LEU A 18 -11.38 11.14 -10.83
CA LEU A 18 -10.84 12.49 -10.85
C LEU A 18 -11.20 13.24 -9.56
N GLN A 19 -12.47 13.22 -9.16
CA GLN A 19 -12.92 13.83 -7.90
C GLN A 19 -12.16 13.27 -6.69
N ALA A 20 -11.96 11.94 -6.64
CA ALA A 20 -11.19 11.30 -5.58
C ALA A 20 -9.73 11.80 -5.56
N LYS A 21 -9.08 11.89 -6.72
CA LYS A 21 -7.70 12.44 -6.81
C LYS A 21 -7.63 13.89 -6.34
N VAL A 22 -8.59 14.72 -6.73
CA VAL A 22 -8.68 16.11 -6.27
C VAL A 22 -8.88 16.18 -4.76
N ALA A 23 -9.84 15.42 -4.21
CA ALA A 23 -10.12 15.37 -2.78
C ALA A 23 -8.93 14.84 -1.95
N LEU A 24 -8.11 13.97 -2.52
CA LEU A 24 -6.89 13.44 -1.90
C LEU A 24 -5.69 14.40 -2.04
N GLY A 25 -5.80 15.52 -2.75
CA GLY A 25 -4.66 16.37 -3.07
C GLY A 25 -3.67 15.71 -4.04
N LEU A 26 -4.12 14.73 -4.83
CA LEU A 26 -3.34 13.97 -5.80
C LEU A 26 -3.63 14.37 -7.27
N TYR A 27 -4.12 15.58 -7.48
CA TYR A 27 -4.33 16.11 -8.83
C TYR A 27 -3.77 17.53 -8.96
N PRO A 28 -2.71 17.70 -9.81
CA PRO A 28 -2.00 16.65 -10.55
C PRO A 28 -1.30 15.68 -9.62
N LEU A 29 -1.02 14.46 -10.13
CA LEU A 29 -0.23 13.49 -9.34
C LEU A 29 1.18 14.05 -9.08
N PRO A 30 1.76 13.80 -7.90
CA PRO A 30 3.15 14.13 -7.63
C PRO A 30 4.10 13.48 -8.66
N GLU A 31 5.25 14.09 -8.88
CA GLU A 31 6.29 13.52 -9.73
C GLU A 31 6.82 12.20 -9.14
N ARG A 32 6.98 11.20 -10.02
CA ARG A 32 7.63 9.94 -9.64
C ARG A 32 9.14 10.09 -9.64
N THR A 33 9.69 10.39 -8.48
CA THR A 33 11.15 10.38 -8.26
C THR A 33 11.68 8.95 -8.16
N PRO A 34 13.01 8.71 -8.27
CA PRO A 34 13.60 7.40 -8.03
C PRO A 34 13.22 6.85 -6.66
N LEU A 35 12.90 5.56 -6.59
CA LEU A 35 12.49 4.90 -5.33
C LEU A 35 13.66 4.65 -4.37
N ASN A 36 14.88 4.60 -4.88
CA ASN A 36 16.10 4.35 -4.10
C ASN A 36 15.93 3.21 -3.08
N PRO A 37 15.46 2.00 -3.50
CA PRO A 37 15.14 0.94 -2.56
C PRO A 37 16.36 0.44 -1.83
N VAL A 38 16.27 0.36 -0.50
CA VAL A 38 17.27 -0.29 0.35
C VAL A 38 16.64 -1.50 1.01
N ILE A 39 17.19 -2.68 0.75
CA ILE A 39 16.71 -3.96 1.29
C ILE A 39 17.80 -4.54 2.19
N THR A 40 17.45 -4.80 3.45
CA THR A 40 18.39 -5.25 4.48
C THR A 40 17.77 -6.30 5.39
N GLY A 41 18.57 -6.84 6.30
CA GLY A 41 18.08 -7.64 7.43
C GLY A 41 17.36 -8.93 7.03
N ARG A 42 17.84 -9.62 6.00
CA ARG A 42 17.22 -10.86 5.50
C ARG A 42 17.22 -11.96 6.55
N VAL A 43 16.02 -12.42 6.89
CA VAL A 43 15.78 -13.59 7.76
C VAL A 43 15.20 -14.72 6.92
N ASP A 44 15.89 -15.86 6.92
CA ASP A 44 15.44 -17.09 6.26
C ASP A 44 14.53 -17.90 7.19
N ARG A 45 13.37 -18.33 6.69
CA ARG A 45 12.38 -19.12 7.41
C ARG A 45 12.03 -20.46 6.71
N GLY A 46 12.95 -20.99 5.92
CA GLY A 46 12.75 -22.24 5.18
C GLY A 46 11.97 -22.01 3.87
N ASP A 47 10.67 -21.83 3.94
CA ASP A 47 9.79 -21.67 2.77
C ASP A 47 9.75 -20.24 2.23
N TYR A 48 10.14 -19.25 3.03
CA TYR A 48 10.11 -17.83 2.69
C TYR A 48 11.23 -17.06 3.37
N THR A 49 11.48 -15.84 2.91
CA THR A 49 12.35 -14.87 3.60
C THR A 49 11.55 -13.66 4.02
N VAL A 50 12.05 -12.95 5.06
CA VAL A 50 11.56 -11.64 5.46
C VAL A 50 12.72 -10.65 5.40
N GLU A 51 12.50 -9.50 4.77
CA GLU A 51 13.51 -8.47 4.57
C GLU A 51 12.95 -7.12 5.00
N ASN A 52 13.78 -6.25 5.56
CA ASN A 52 13.43 -4.85 5.80
C ASN A 52 13.62 -4.05 4.51
N VAL A 53 12.68 -3.19 4.20
CA VAL A 53 12.70 -2.35 3.00
C VAL A 53 12.46 -0.91 3.39
N SER A 54 13.24 0.01 2.79
CA SER A 54 12.89 1.42 2.70
C SER A 54 12.86 1.85 1.24
N ILE A 55 11.90 2.70 0.89
CA ILE A 55 11.78 3.31 -0.43
C ILE A 55 11.51 4.80 -0.28
N GLU A 56 12.06 5.62 -1.16
CA GLU A 56 11.80 7.06 -1.20
C GLU A 56 10.51 7.32 -1.98
N THR A 57 9.48 7.83 -1.31
CA THR A 57 8.17 8.08 -1.93
C THR A 57 7.96 9.55 -2.32
N HIS A 58 8.63 10.46 -1.62
CA HIS A 58 8.84 11.87 -1.95
C HIS A 58 10.32 12.21 -1.69
N PRO A 59 10.85 13.28 -2.28
CA PRO A 59 12.23 13.70 -2.00
C PRO A 59 12.51 13.82 -0.49
N GLY A 60 13.43 12.99 0.00
CA GLY A 60 13.81 12.97 1.42
C GLY A 60 12.81 12.31 2.37
N TYR A 61 11.71 11.76 1.87
CA TYR A 61 10.72 11.05 2.69
C TYR A 61 10.67 9.56 2.33
N PHE A 62 10.89 8.71 3.33
CA PHE A 62 11.03 7.27 3.17
C PHE A 62 9.86 6.50 3.78
N LEU A 63 9.35 5.56 3.01
CA LEU A 63 8.38 4.56 3.44
C LEU A 63 9.12 3.28 3.84
N TYR A 64 8.86 2.79 5.05
CA TYR A 64 9.46 1.58 5.57
C TYR A 64 8.47 0.43 5.62
N GLY A 65 8.98 -0.80 5.44
CA GLY A 65 8.16 -1.99 5.46
C GLY A 65 8.93 -3.29 5.61
N ASN A 66 8.18 -4.38 5.63
CA ASN A 66 8.70 -5.74 5.62
C ASN A 66 8.24 -6.45 4.34
N LEU A 67 9.21 -6.97 3.60
CA LEU A 67 8.99 -7.73 2.38
C LEU A 67 9.09 -9.22 2.69
N TYR A 68 8.04 -9.95 2.41
CA TYR A 68 7.94 -11.40 2.58
C TYR A 68 8.01 -12.03 1.19
N ARG A 69 9.06 -12.81 0.92
CA ARG A 69 9.32 -13.39 -0.39
C ARG A 69 9.25 -14.91 -0.32
N PRO A 70 8.46 -15.56 -1.17
CA PRO A 70 8.45 -17.03 -1.25
C PRO A 70 9.79 -17.54 -1.77
N LYS A 71 10.24 -18.70 -1.32
CA LYS A 71 11.31 -19.42 -1.97
C LYS A 71 10.74 -20.20 -3.14
N LEU A 72 10.88 -19.65 -4.32
CA LEU A 72 10.34 -20.24 -5.54
C LEU A 72 11.21 -21.43 -6.00
N LYS A 73 10.55 -22.50 -6.46
CA LYS A 73 11.20 -23.65 -7.07
C LYS A 73 11.28 -23.56 -8.60
N THR A 74 10.76 -22.49 -9.16
CA THR A 74 10.68 -22.24 -10.61
C THR A 74 10.94 -20.77 -10.90
N ASP A 75 11.34 -20.46 -12.13
CA ASP A 75 11.54 -19.09 -12.63
C ASP A 75 10.22 -18.37 -13.00
N ARG A 76 9.07 -18.98 -12.68
CA ARG A 76 7.77 -18.36 -12.96
C ARG A 76 7.55 -17.17 -12.04
N LYS A 77 7.15 -16.05 -12.65
CA LYS A 77 6.73 -14.86 -11.91
C LYS A 77 5.46 -15.15 -11.10
N VAL A 78 5.38 -14.52 -9.92
CA VAL A 78 4.33 -14.74 -8.92
C VAL A 78 3.53 -13.48 -8.65
N PRO A 79 2.28 -13.60 -8.16
CA PRO A 79 1.52 -12.44 -7.70
C PRO A 79 2.24 -11.70 -6.58
N ALA A 80 1.95 -10.41 -6.46
CA ALA A 80 2.41 -9.62 -5.33
C ALA A 80 1.24 -8.87 -4.68
N ILE A 81 1.28 -8.75 -3.35
CA ILE A 81 0.18 -8.19 -2.58
C ILE A 81 0.67 -7.16 -1.55
N LEU A 82 0.12 -5.96 -1.61
CA LEU A 82 0.31 -4.91 -0.62
C LEU A 82 -0.56 -5.19 0.63
N ASN A 83 0.01 -4.92 1.79
CA ASN A 83 -0.65 -5.13 3.07
C ASN A 83 -0.55 -3.90 3.97
N PRO A 84 -1.27 -2.79 3.68
CA PRO A 84 -1.39 -1.68 4.59
C PRO A 84 -2.06 -2.14 5.90
N HIS A 85 -1.57 -1.61 7.03
CA HIS A 85 -2.10 -1.94 8.36
C HIS A 85 -3.21 -0.97 8.80
N GLY A 86 -3.92 -1.32 9.87
CA GLY A 86 -4.89 -0.44 10.53
C GLY A 86 -4.26 0.39 11.67
N HIS A 87 -5.12 1.11 12.44
CA HIS A 87 -4.67 2.03 13.49
C HIS A 87 -4.32 1.30 14.81
N TRP A 88 -3.60 0.19 14.73
CA TRP A 88 -3.03 -0.48 15.90
C TRP A 88 -1.70 0.16 16.29
N ALA A 89 -1.41 0.22 17.57
CA ALA A 89 -0.19 0.85 18.07
C ALA A 89 1.09 0.28 17.45
N GLU A 90 1.10 -1.02 17.18
CA GLU A 90 2.23 -1.75 16.60
C GLU A 90 2.31 -1.63 15.06
N GLY A 91 1.31 -0.96 14.43
CA GLY A 91 1.29 -0.75 12.99
C GLY A 91 1.41 -2.06 12.18
N ARG A 92 2.38 -2.11 11.25
CA ARG A 92 2.65 -3.30 10.42
C ARG A 92 3.12 -4.52 11.23
N LEU A 93 3.57 -4.31 12.47
CA LEU A 93 4.08 -5.36 13.35
C LEU A 93 3.02 -5.95 14.25
N VAL A 94 1.75 -5.49 14.17
CA VAL A 94 0.67 -6.03 14.99
C VAL A 94 0.55 -7.54 14.84
N ASN A 95 0.64 -8.25 15.97
CA ASN A 95 0.59 -9.71 16.03
C ASN A 95 -0.19 -10.14 17.26
N ARG A 96 -1.52 -10.18 17.14
CA ARG A 96 -2.46 -10.50 18.20
C ARG A 96 -3.40 -11.62 17.76
N LYS A 97 -4.12 -12.22 18.69
CA LYS A 97 -5.11 -13.28 18.41
C LYS A 97 -6.20 -12.80 17.43
N GLU A 98 -6.63 -11.56 17.57
CA GLU A 98 -7.70 -10.94 16.78
C GLU A 98 -7.25 -10.52 15.38
N GLY A 99 -5.94 -10.38 15.16
CA GLY A 99 -5.40 -9.98 13.87
C GLY A 99 -3.89 -9.83 13.87
N SER A 100 -3.27 -10.34 12.82
CA SER A 100 -1.82 -10.27 12.63
C SER A 100 -1.46 -9.94 11.18
N VAL A 101 -0.80 -8.81 10.98
CA VAL A 101 -0.25 -8.44 9.67
C VAL A 101 0.90 -9.37 9.28
N PRO A 102 1.89 -9.67 10.17
CA PRO A 102 2.93 -10.64 9.85
C PRO A 102 2.39 -12.02 9.49
N ALA A 103 1.45 -12.57 10.25
CA ALA A 103 0.88 -13.90 9.96
C ALA A 103 0.18 -13.92 8.60
N ARG A 104 -0.54 -12.85 8.23
CA ARG A 104 -1.17 -12.73 6.91
C ARG A 104 -0.13 -12.71 5.80
N CYS A 105 0.92 -11.92 5.93
CA CYS A 105 2.01 -11.84 4.94
C CYS A 105 2.77 -13.17 4.83
N ILE A 106 3.03 -13.86 5.94
CA ILE A 106 3.62 -15.19 5.97
C ILE A 106 2.73 -16.20 5.21
N ASN A 107 1.42 -16.15 5.42
CA ASN A 107 0.49 -17.02 4.69
C ASN A 107 0.51 -16.77 3.18
N PHE A 108 0.60 -15.51 2.73
CA PHE A 108 0.77 -15.19 1.32
C PHE A 108 2.09 -15.72 0.77
N ALA A 109 3.19 -15.50 1.49
CA ALA A 109 4.50 -16.00 1.07
C ALA A 109 4.53 -17.54 0.96
N LYS A 110 3.99 -18.25 1.94
CA LYS A 110 3.87 -19.72 1.90
C LYS A 110 2.99 -20.23 0.75
N ARG A 111 2.08 -19.42 0.24
CA ARG A 111 1.26 -19.69 -0.94
C ARG A 111 1.90 -19.26 -2.25
N GLY A 112 3.17 -18.85 -2.23
CA GLY A 112 3.93 -18.47 -3.42
C GLY A 112 3.68 -17.05 -3.91
N MET A 113 3.24 -16.14 -3.06
CA MET A 113 3.05 -14.73 -3.39
C MET A 113 4.08 -13.86 -2.68
N VAL A 114 4.55 -12.80 -3.32
CA VAL A 114 5.30 -11.75 -2.63
C VAL A 114 4.32 -10.90 -1.84
N ALA A 115 4.61 -10.61 -0.56
CA ALA A 115 3.79 -9.74 0.25
C ALA A 115 4.63 -8.59 0.82
N PHE A 116 4.13 -7.36 0.74
CA PHE A 116 4.78 -6.19 1.30
C PHE A 116 3.85 -5.49 2.30
N ALA A 117 4.24 -5.54 3.58
CA ALA A 117 3.59 -4.78 4.65
C ALA A 117 4.43 -3.53 4.93
N TYR A 118 3.83 -2.36 4.77
CA TYR A 118 4.49 -1.07 4.97
C TYR A 118 3.75 -0.22 6.01
N ASP A 119 4.47 0.73 6.60
CA ASP A 119 3.90 1.62 7.60
C ASP A 119 2.95 2.64 6.98
N MET A 120 1.88 2.92 7.70
CA MET A 120 1.15 4.18 7.49
C MET A 120 2.05 5.36 7.85
N PHE A 121 1.76 6.53 7.28
CA PHE A 121 2.37 7.79 7.67
C PHE A 121 2.31 7.97 9.20
N GLY A 122 3.45 8.29 9.79
CA GLY A 122 3.55 8.54 11.23
C GLY A 122 3.55 7.30 12.13
N TYR A 123 3.71 6.08 11.56
CA TYR A 123 3.86 4.84 12.33
C TYR A 123 5.28 4.28 12.24
N ASN A 124 5.67 3.55 13.28
CA ASN A 124 6.95 2.82 13.41
C ASN A 124 8.15 3.61 12.87
N ASP A 125 8.72 3.20 11.75
CA ASP A 125 9.91 3.81 11.15
C ASP A 125 9.57 4.97 10.19
N THR A 126 8.30 5.11 9.79
CA THR A 126 7.80 6.14 8.85
C THR A 126 7.28 7.37 9.61
N LYS A 127 8.14 8.00 10.44
CA LYS A 127 7.82 9.14 11.32
C LYS A 127 8.57 10.43 10.99
N GLN A 128 9.25 10.51 9.85
CA GLN A 128 10.12 11.66 9.53
C GLN A 128 9.35 13.01 9.50
N ALA A 129 8.07 12.98 9.13
CA ALA A 129 7.22 14.17 9.05
C ALA A 129 6.19 14.26 10.18
N GLY A 130 6.40 13.54 11.28
CA GLY A 130 5.58 13.60 12.49
C GLY A 130 4.71 12.38 12.75
N ASP A 131 3.86 12.49 13.76
CA ASP A 131 2.95 11.43 14.20
C ASP A 131 1.65 11.45 13.39
N HIS A 132 1.08 10.27 13.14
CA HIS A 132 -0.14 10.09 12.37
C HIS A 132 -1.32 10.92 12.87
N ARG A 133 -1.50 10.98 14.19
CA ARG A 133 -2.67 11.65 14.79
C ARG A 133 -2.52 13.17 14.82
N THR A 134 -1.30 13.66 15.05
CA THR A 134 -1.04 15.10 15.10
C THR A 134 -1.05 15.70 13.70
N TYR A 135 -0.53 14.99 12.70
CA TYR A 135 -0.51 15.47 11.32
C TYR A 135 -1.92 15.67 10.73
N ALA A 136 -2.89 14.87 11.14
CA ALA A 136 -4.28 14.99 10.65
C ALA A 136 -4.90 16.39 10.93
N ASN A 137 -4.35 17.13 11.89
CA ASN A 137 -4.81 18.48 12.28
C ASN A 137 -3.83 19.59 11.86
N ASP A 138 -2.84 19.30 11.00
CA ASP A 138 -1.87 20.28 10.55
C ASP A 138 -2.49 21.29 9.59
N LEU A 139 -2.70 22.52 10.07
CA LEU A 139 -3.32 23.60 9.30
C LEU A 139 -2.49 24.02 8.08
N VAL A 140 -1.16 23.94 8.15
CA VAL A 140 -0.29 24.30 7.03
C VAL A 140 -0.51 23.33 5.87
N SER A 141 -0.49 22.03 6.15
CA SER A 141 -0.78 21.00 5.14
C SER A 141 -2.17 21.18 4.53
N GLN A 142 -3.18 21.47 5.36
CA GLN A 142 -4.56 21.71 4.89
C GLN A 142 -4.63 22.91 3.94
N LEU A 143 -3.95 24.02 4.24
CA LEU A 143 -3.88 25.19 3.36
C LEU A 143 -3.24 24.89 2.00
N TRP A 144 -2.29 23.95 1.95
CA TRP A 144 -1.65 23.48 0.72
C TRP A 144 -2.44 22.38 0.00
N GLY A 145 -3.63 22.02 0.51
CA GLY A 145 -4.43 20.93 -0.04
C GLY A 145 -3.81 19.53 0.17
N ILE A 146 -2.84 19.42 1.08
CA ILE A 146 -2.20 18.16 1.44
C ILE A 146 -2.99 17.54 2.59
N ASN A 147 -3.45 16.32 2.43
CA ASN A 147 -4.13 15.60 3.50
C ASN A 147 -3.51 14.22 3.74
N LEU A 148 -3.71 13.71 4.94
CA LEU A 148 -3.11 12.46 5.41
C LEU A 148 -3.47 11.27 4.52
N MET A 149 -4.73 11.16 4.07
CA MET A 149 -5.17 10.06 3.20
C MET A 149 -4.52 10.16 1.82
N GLY A 150 -4.32 11.37 1.29
CA GLY A 150 -3.60 11.60 0.04
C GLY A 150 -2.15 11.13 0.14
N LEU A 151 -1.43 11.51 1.21
CA LEU A 151 -0.06 11.05 1.45
C LEU A 151 0.03 9.52 1.56
N GLN A 152 -0.88 8.89 2.28
CA GLN A 152 -0.92 7.43 2.41
C GLN A 152 -1.27 6.73 1.08
N THR A 153 -2.18 7.31 0.30
CA THR A 153 -2.54 6.78 -1.03
C THR A 153 -1.35 6.89 -1.98
N TRP A 154 -0.62 8.02 -1.95
CA TRP A 154 0.60 8.17 -2.72
C TRP A 154 1.67 7.15 -2.30
N ASN A 155 1.90 6.97 -1.00
CA ASN A 155 2.81 5.95 -0.49
C ASN A 155 2.42 4.54 -0.99
N SER A 156 1.13 4.24 -1.06
CA SER A 156 0.62 2.96 -1.60
C SER A 156 0.88 2.82 -3.10
N ILE A 157 0.72 3.90 -3.88
CA ILE A 157 1.09 3.95 -5.32
C ILE A 157 2.59 3.66 -5.48
N ARG A 158 3.45 4.32 -4.69
CA ARG A 158 4.91 4.11 -4.73
C ARG A 158 5.32 2.72 -4.26
N ALA A 159 4.58 2.14 -3.32
CA ALA A 159 4.77 0.74 -2.91
C ALA A 159 4.41 -0.25 -4.04
N LEU A 160 3.40 0.05 -4.88
CA LEU A 160 3.16 -0.71 -6.12
C LEU A 160 4.32 -0.55 -7.11
N ASP A 161 4.81 0.69 -7.31
CA ASP A 161 5.98 0.93 -8.16
C ASP A 161 7.18 0.08 -7.71
N PHE A 162 7.40 -0.03 -6.38
CA PHE A 162 8.45 -0.88 -5.83
C PHE A 162 8.22 -2.37 -6.14
N LEU A 163 7.02 -2.89 -5.94
CA LEU A 163 6.72 -4.29 -6.25
C LEU A 163 6.98 -4.62 -7.73
N GLU A 164 6.70 -3.69 -8.63
CA GLU A 164 6.96 -3.85 -10.06
C GLU A 164 8.46 -3.90 -10.43
N THR A 165 9.35 -3.43 -9.55
CA THR A 165 10.81 -3.54 -9.75
C THR A 165 11.35 -4.93 -9.41
N LEU A 166 10.62 -5.72 -8.64
CA LEU A 166 11.07 -7.04 -8.19
C LEU A 166 11.02 -8.04 -9.37
N PRO A 167 12.12 -8.73 -9.69
CA PRO A 167 12.21 -9.57 -10.88
C PRO A 167 11.26 -10.78 -10.86
N GLU A 168 10.93 -11.29 -9.67
CA GLU A 168 10.02 -12.42 -9.49
C GLU A 168 8.54 -12.03 -9.55
N VAL A 169 8.19 -10.75 -9.57
CA VAL A 169 6.80 -10.28 -9.53
C VAL A 169 6.17 -10.24 -10.91
N ASP A 170 4.98 -10.81 -11.03
CA ASP A 170 4.11 -10.67 -12.18
C ASP A 170 3.28 -9.37 -12.03
N ARG A 171 3.64 -8.36 -12.82
CA ARG A 171 3.00 -7.04 -12.80
C ARG A 171 1.51 -7.05 -13.16
N SER A 172 1.04 -8.10 -13.83
CA SER A 172 -0.39 -8.26 -14.15
C SER A 172 -1.20 -8.85 -13.00
N ARG A 173 -0.54 -9.28 -11.91
CA ARG A 173 -1.16 -9.94 -10.75
C ARG A 173 -0.80 -9.22 -9.44
N LEU A 174 -0.98 -7.89 -9.45
CA LEU A 174 -0.83 -7.07 -8.25
C LEU A 174 -2.14 -7.03 -7.46
N ALA A 175 -2.06 -7.08 -6.15
CA ALA A 175 -3.22 -7.02 -5.28
C ALA A 175 -2.97 -6.13 -4.05
N CYS A 176 -4.05 -5.77 -3.35
CA CYS A 176 -3.96 -5.07 -2.07
C CYS A 176 -5.03 -5.57 -1.10
N THR A 177 -4.66 -5.75 0.17
CA THR A 177 -5.62 -6.04 1.25
C THR A 177 -5.13 -5.46 2.58
N GLY A 178 -6.06 -4.93 3.35
CA GLY A 178 -5.78 -4.40 4.68
C GLY A 178 -7.03 -4.31 5.53
N GLY A 179 -6.87 -4.28 6.84
CA GLY A 179 -7.96 -4.17 7.81
C GLY A 179 -8.05 -2.76 8.40
N SER A 180 -9.26 -2.29 8.74
CA SER A 180 -9.51 -0.98 9.35
C SER A 180 -8.93 0.15 8.48
N GLY A 181 -8.05 1.00 8.99
CA GLY A 181 -7.36 2.02 8.19
C GLY A 181 -6.61 1.46 6.97
N GLY A 182 -6.09 0.22 7.05
CA GLY A 182 -5.54 -0.49 5.89
C GLY A 182 -6.61 -0.89 4.87
N GLY A 183 -7.84 -1.14 5.31
CA GLY A 183 -8.99 -1.34 4.43
C GLY A 183 -9.32 -0.07 3.65
N THR A 184 -9.32 1.09 4.31
CA THR A 184 -9.50 2.38 3.65
C THR A 184 -8.40 2.65 2.63
N GLN A 185 -7.12 2.40 2.97
CA GLN A 185 -6.02 2.54 2.02
C GLN A 185 -6.16 1.61 0.82
N THR A 186 -6.56 0.35 1.04
CA THR A 186 -6.84 -0.62 -0.03
C THR A 186 -7.91 -0.11 -0.97
N PHE A 187 -9.00 0.41 -0.43
CA PHE A 187 -10.11 0.98 -1.21
C PHE A 187 -9.66 2.20 -2.02
N MET A 188 -8.98 3.15 -1.37
CA MET A 188 -8.51 4.38 -2.03
C MET A 188 -7.48 4.09 -3.10
N LEU A 189 -6.55 3.16 -2.86
CA LEU A 189 -5.58 2.76 -3.88
C LEU A 189 -6.29 2.21 -5.12
N GLY A 190 -7.22 1.26 -4.97
CA GLY A 190 -7.97 0.70 -6.11
C GLY A 190 -8.92 1.68 -6.79
N LEU A 191 -9.27 2.78 -6.12
CA LEU A 191 -10.04 3.85 -6.74
C LEU A 191 -9.18 4.71 -7.68
N VAL A 192 -7.90 4.94 -7.36
CA VAL A 192 -7.05 5.89 -8.08
C VAL A 192 -5.96 5.25 -8.95
N ASP A 193 -5.69 3.96 -8.78
CA ASP A 193 -4.66 3.21 -9.51
C ASP A 193 -5.26 1.94 -10.15
N ASP A 194 -5.13 1.80 -11.45
CA ASP A 194 -5.74 0.72 -12.23
C ASP A 194 -4.89 -0.56 -12.30
N ARG A 195 -3.71 -0.60 -11.68
CA ARG A 195 -2.80 -1.75 -11.73
C ARG A 195 -3.23 -2.93 -10.87
N LEU A 196 -4.14 -2.72 -9.92
CA LEU A 196 -4.61 -3.80 -9.05
C LEU A 196 -5.53 -4.76 -9.80
N ALA A 197 -5.09 -6.02 -9.94
CA ALA A 197 -5.90 -7.12 -10.46
C ALA A 197 -6.94 -7.59 -9.43
N ALA A 198 -6.66 -7.42 -8.13
CA ALA A 198 -7.57 -7.76 -7.05
C ALA A 198 -7.39 -6.83 -5.84
N GLN A 199 -8.48 -6.54 -5.16
CA GLN A 199 -8.46 -5.81 -3.89
C GLN A 199 -9.47 -6.38 -2.91
N ALA A 200 -9.10 -6.44 -1.63
CA ALA A 200 -9.96 -6.92 -0.56
C ALA A 200 -9.86 -5.96 0.65
N PRO A 201 -10.58 -4.82 0.61
CA PRO A 201 -10.66 -3.92 1.77
C PRO A 201 -11.49 -4.59 2.87
N CYS A 202 -10.89 -4.73 4.07
CA CYS A 202 -11.55 -5.33 5.22
C CYS A 202 -11.93 -4.23 6.21
N VAL A 203 -13.23 -3.94 6.34
CA VAL A 203 -13.78 -2.88 7.20
C VAL A 203 -13.39 -1.47 6.72
N MET A 204 -14.03 -0.45 7.27
CA MET A 204 -13.80 0.98 6.98
C MET A 204 -14.08 1.39 5.51
N VAL A 205 -14.91 0.63 4.81
CA VAL A 205 -15.54 1.09 3.57
C VAL A 205 -16.95 1.52 3.91
N SER A 206 -17.25 2.79 3.66
CA SER A 206 -18.54 3.41 3.96
C SER A 206 -19.09 4.10 2.72
N HIS A 207 -20.39 4.25 2.68
CA HIS A 207 -21.11 5.02 1.66
C HIS A 207 -21.30 6.48 2.10
#